data_53a77c354218a1828e42182d56b56e8e
#
_entry.id   53a77c354218a1828e42182d56b56e8e
#
_cell.length_a   1.000
_cell.length_b   1.000
_cell.length_c   1.000
_cell.angle_alpha   90.00
_cell.angle_beta   90.00
_cell.angle_gamma   90.00
#
_symmetry.space_group_name_H-M   'P 1'
#
loop_
_entity.id
_entity.type
_entity.pdbx_description
1 polymer ?
#
loop_
_entity_poly.entity_id
_entity_poly.type
_entity_poly.pdbx_seq_one_letter_code
_entity_poly.pdbx_strand_id
1 'polypeptide(L)'
;IASAGAFQPINNGGFADAFVAKFDGDGNRIWSTYFGGNMDERSNSITVDGDGHVTIIGWTNSSSSIASSGAFQTGFQGQEDIYLAQFDNNGQQRWATYYGDIGFDIGLQVAADASNNLVISGWTSSVSNFTTAGAFQQAYSGGTSDAYLAKFSQDGARMWCTFYGGSIDEYGDALIIGANDDIYIAGPCNSPNGLTT
;
A
#
# COMPACT_ATOMS: atom_id res chain seq x y z
N ILE A 1 18.88 4.81 -12.83
CA ILE A 1 18.33 5.08 -11.48
C ILE A 1 19.01 4.17 -10.44
N ALA A 2 19.00 2.86 -10.65
CA ALA A 2 19.53 1.90 -9.67
C ALA A 2 21.03 2.07 -9.38
N SER A 3 21.42 1.83 -8.12
CA SER A 3 22.82 1.79 -7.68
C SER A 3 23.45 0.41 -7.92
N ALA A 4 24.77 0.30 -7.84
CA ALA A 4 25.44 -1.00 -7.84
C ALA A 4 24.95 -1.85 -6.66
N GLY A 5 24.64 -3.12 -6.89
CA GLY A 5 24.07 -4.03 -5.87
C GLY A 5 22.60 -3.81 -5.53
N ALA A 6 21.85 -3.02 -6.31
CA ALA A 6 20.42 -2.82 -6.13
C ALA A 6 19.66 -4.15 -6.16
N PHE A 7 18.56 -4.23 -5.41
CA PHE A 7 17.63 -5.36 -5.45
C PHE A 7 17.12 -5.62 -6.88
N GLN A 8 16.64 -4.56 -7.55
CA GLN A 8 16.21 -4.60 -8.95
C GLN A 8 16.98 -3.53 -9.73
N PRO A 9 17.98 -3.93 -10.55
CA PRO A 9 18.86 -2.97 -11.22
C PRO A 9 18.27 -2.34 -12.48
N ILE A 10 17.23 -2.94 -13.05
CA ILE A 10 16.58 -2.49 -14.29
C ILE A 10 15.05 -2.46 -14.13
N ASN A 11 14.38 -1.68 -14.96
CA ASN A 11 12.93 -1.75 -15.16
C ASN A 11 12.57 -3.13 -15.77
N ASN A 12 11.56 -3.79 -15.22
CA ASN A 12 11.19 -5.17 -15.62
C ASN A 12 10.07 -5.24 -16.66
N GLY A 13 9.42 -4.13 -16.97
CA GLY A 13 8.35 -4.12 -17.97
C GLY A 13 7.44 -2.89 -17.89
N GLY A 14 6.37 -2.89 -18.67
CA GLY A 14 5.40 -1.83 -18.72
C GLY A 14 5.94 -0.48 -19.17
N PHE A 15 5.18 0.56 -18.84
CA PHE A 15 5.57 1.95 -19.08
C PHE A 15 6.44 2.49 -17.93
N ALA A 16 6.17 2.06 -16.68
CA ALA A 16 6.88 2.55 -15.51
C ALA A 16 6.93 1.51 -14.39
N ASP A 17 8.14 1.28 -13.83
CA ASP A 17 8.32 0.67 -12.52
C ASP A 17 8.43 1.75 -11.44
N ALA A 18 8.04 1.41 -10.23
CA ALA A 18 8.35 2.21 -9.05
C ALA A 18 9.88 2.26 -8.79
N PHE A 19 10.33 3.21 -8.01
CA PHE A 19 11.69 3.24 -7.51
C PHE A 19 11.72 3.64 -6.03
N VAL A 20 12.77 3.22 -5.34
CA VAL A 20 13.11 3.69 -4.00
C VAL A 20 14.54 4.20 -4.02
N ALA A 21 14.78 5.34 -3.38
CA ALA A 21 16.12 5.91 -3.26
C ALA A 21 16.34 6.48 -1.86
N LYS A 22 17.50 6.20 -1.28
CA LYS A 22 17.94 6.73 0.01
C LYS A 22 19.05 7.76 -0.23
N PHE A 23 18.90 8.91 0.41
CA PHE A 23 19.89 9.99 0.43
C PHE A 23 20.35 10.24 1.86
N ASP A 24 21.58 10.74 2.03
CA ASP A 24 22.04 11.29 3.29
C ASP A 24 21.51 12.73 3.50
N GLY A 25 21.84 13.32 4.66
CA GLY A 25 21.42 14.68 5.00
C GLY A 25 22.05 15.78 4.13
N ASP A 26 23.11 15.47 3.40
CA ASP A 26 23.81 16.37 2.48
C ASP A 26 23.33 16.21 1.02
N GLY A 27 22.35 15.32 0.77
CA GLY A 27 21.77 15.07 -0.55
C GLY A 27 22.55 14.08 -1.41
N ASN A 28 23.53 13.36 -0.85
CA ASN A 28 24.23 12.32 -1.61
C ASN A 28 23.41 11.03 -1.60
N ARG A 29 23.24 10.41 -2.77
CA ARG A 29 22.54 9.15 -2.87
C ARG A 29 23.34 8.01 -2.24
N ILE A 30 22.76 7.34 -1.26
CA ILE A 30 23.34 6.16 -0.60
C ILE A 30 23.06 4.91 -1.45
N TRP A 31 21.79 4.66 -1.77
CA TRP A 31 21.37 3.57 -2.63
C TRP A 31 20.07 3.90 -3.36
N SER A 32 19.77 3.16 -4.40
CA SER A 32 18.49 3.20 -5.10
C SER A 32 18.24 1.90 -5.85
N THR A 33 16.96 1.54 -5.98
CA THR A 33 16.50 0.34 -6.69
C THR A 33 15.21 0.63 -7.43
N TYR A 34 14.95 -0.11 -8.51
CA TYR A 34 13.60 -0.24 -9.02
C TYR A 34 12.80 -1.21 -8.18
N PHE A 35 11.48 -1.17 -8.33
CA PHE A 35 10.54 -2.17 -7.85
C PHE A 35 9.39 -2.27 -8.84
N GLY A 36 9.23 -3.44 -9.45
CA GLY A 36 8.15 -3.68 -10.40
C GLY A 36 8.20 -5.05 -11.05
N GLY A 37 7.12 -5.37 -11.73
CA GLY A 37 6.91 -6.63 -12.40
C GLY A 37 6.94 -6.52 -13.92
N ASN A 38 6.04 -7.24 -14.57
CA ASN A 38 6.01 -7.32 -16.04
C ASN A 38 5.15 -6.23 -16.71
N MET A 39 4.50 -5.36 -15.94
CA MET A 39 3.66 -4.25 -16.39
C MET A 39 3.97 -2.99 -15.56
N ASP A 40 2.97 -2.13 -15.32
CA ASP A 40 3.18 -0.83 -14.67
C ASP A 40 3.08 -0.90 -13.15
N GLU A 41 3.96 -0.20 -12.45
CA GLU A 41 3.91 0.09 -11.02
C GLU A 41 4.03 1.58 -10.75
N ARG A 42 3.18 2.08 -9.85
CA ARG A 42 3.28 3.43 -9.33
C ARG A 42 3.30 3.44 -7.81
N SER A 43 4.34 4.05 -7.23
CA SER A 43 4.37 4.35 -5.80
C SER A 43 3.67 5.68 -5.52
N ASN A 44 2.79 5.67 -4.53
CA ASN A 44 2.07 6.85 -4.08
C ASN A 44 2.57 7.37 -2.72
N SER A 45 3.09 6.48 -1.87
CA SER A 45 3.57 6.86 -0.54
C SER A 45 4.73 5.98 -0.08
N ILE A 46 5.50 6.51 0.86
CA ILE A 46 6.66 5.88 1.47
C ILE A 46 6.71 6.21 2.96
N THR A 47 7.09 5.23 3.79
CA THR A 47 7.34 5.43 5.22
C THR A 47 8.62 4.72 5.65
N VAL A 48 9.15 5.12 6.81
CA VAL A 48 10.26 4.45 7.47
C VAL A 48 9.80 4.07 8.88
N ASP A 49 10.00 2.81 9.27
CA ASP A 49 9.67 2.32 10.61
C ASP A 49 10.79 2.62 11.62
N GLY A 50 10.55 2.28 12.91
CA GLY A 50 11.50 2.51 13.99
C GLY A 50 12.80 1.71 13.86
N ASP A 51 12.84 0.63 13.09
CA ASP A 51 14.02 -0.18 12.79
C ASP A 51 14.76 0.32 11.55
N GLY A 52 14.23 1.33 10.88
CA GLY A 52 14.79 1.94 9.68
C GLY A 52 14.46 1.20 8.38
N HIS A 53 13.49 0.27 8.40
CA HIS A 53 13.01 -0.35 7.17
C HIS A 53 12.12 0.62 6.41
N VAL A 54 12.24 0.61 5.10
CA VAL A 54 11.50 1.48 4.18
C VAL A 54 10.36 0.70 3.57
N THR A 55 9.13 1.18 3.69
CA THR A 55 7.97 0.59 3.03
C THR A 55 7.38 1.55 2.01
N ILE A 56 7.14 1.06 0.80
CA ILE A 56 6.41 1.76 -0.25
C ILE A 56 5.05 1.10 -0.48
N ILE A 57 4.08 1.92 -0.87
CA ILE A 57 2.75 1.51 -1.29
C ILE A 57 2.37 2.20 -2.60
N GLY A 58 1.56 1.52 -3.37
CA GLY A 58 0.98 2.05 -4.60
C GLY A 58 0.04 1.05 -5.24
N TRP A 59 0.03 1.02 -6.56
CA TRP A 59 -0.75 0.06 -7.32
C TRP A 59 0.10 -0.58 -8.43
N THR A 60 -0.33 -1.75 -8.86
CA THR A 60 0.30 -2.54 -9.91
C THR A 60 -0.77 -3.19 -10.78
N ASN A 61 -0.49 -3.33 -12.07
CA ASN A 61 -1.21 -4.23 -12.97
C ASN A 61 -0.32 -5.40 -13.45
N SER A 62 0.82 -5.59 -12.81
CA SER A 62 1.69 -6.74 -13.05
C SER A 62 1.14 -8.01 -12.41
N SER A 63 1.08 -9.07 -13.18
CA SER A 63 0.66 -10.40 -12.71
C SER A 63 1.81 -11.27 -12.18
N SER A 64 3.03 -10.76 -12.19
CA SER A 64 4.22 -11.49 -11.74
C SER A 64 5.30 -10.55 -11.19
N SER A 65 6.22 -11.10 -10.41
CA SER A 65 7.42 -10.43 -9.88
C SER A 65 7.16 -9.32 -8.85
N ILE A 66 5.97 -9.24 -8.27
CA ILE A 66 5.63 -8.32 -7.19
C ILE A 66 5.75 -9.02 -5.84
N ALA A 67 4.95 -10.05 -5.59
CA ALA A 67 4.90 -10.71 -4.29
C ALA A 67 6.12 -11.58 -4.02
N SER A 68 6.64 -11.51 -2.81
CA SER A 68 7.67 -12.42 -2.30
C SER A 68 7.08 -13.77 -1.87
N SER A 69 7.94 -14.77 -1.68
CA SER A 69 7.53 -16.06 -1.13
C SER A 69 6.96 -15.88 0.28
N GLY A 70 5.79 -16.45 0.54
CA GLY A 70 5.09 -16.36 1.84
C GLY A 70 4.32 -15.04 2.05
N ALA A 71 4.17 -14.22 1.02
CA ALA A 71 3.37 -13.00 1.07
C ALA A 71 1.92 -13.28 1.50
N PHE A 72 1.25 -12.28 2.08
CA PHE A 72 -0.18 -12.35 2.41
C PHE A 72 -1.03 -12.70 1.18
N GLN A 73 -0.79 -12.03 0.06
CA GLN A 73 -1.41 -12.32 -1.24
C GLN A 73 -0.30 -12.47 -2.29
N THR A 74 -0.18 -13.67 -2.85
CA THR A 74 0.87 -14.00 -3.81
C THR A 74 0.47 -13.80 -5.25
N GLY A 75 -0.82 -13.70 -5.55
CA GLY A 75 -1.37 -13.56 -6.89
C GLY A 75 -2.11 -12.24 -7.10
N PHE A 76 -1.90 -11.65 -8.26
CA PHE A 76 -2.67 -10.54 -8.80
C PHE A 76 -4.11 -10.99 -9.08
N GLN A 77 -5.13 -10.17 -8.73
CA GLN A 77 -6.53 -10.58 -8.86
C GLN A 77 -7.41 -9.60 -9.63
N GLY A 78 -7.05 -8.34 -9.68
CA GLY A 78 -7.92 -7.29 -10.18
C GLY A 78 -7.58 -6.76 -11.56
N GLN A 79 -7.92 -5.52 -11.73
CA GLN A 79 -7.46 -4.67 -12.83
C GLN A 79 -6.20 -3.91 -12.41
N GLU A 80 -6.20 -3.41 -11.17
CA GLU A 80 -5.04 -2.87 -10.46
C GLU A 80 -5.16 -3.32 -9.01
N ASP A 81 -4.12 -3.94 -8.47
CA ASP A 81 -4.02 -4.30 -7.06
C ASP A 81 -3.09 -3.35 -6.33
N ILE A 82 -3.36 -3.10 -5.06
CA ILE A 82 -2.38 -2.49 -4.17
C ILE A 82 -1.15 -3.39 -4.12
N TYR A 83 0.03 -2.81 -4.08
CA TYR A 83 1.21 -3.49 -3.60
C TYR A 83 1.77 -2.80 -2.36
N LEU A 84 2.32 -3.60 -1.45
CA LEU A 84 3.21 -3.14 -0.39
C LEU A 84 4.56 -3.84 -0.58
N ALA A 85 5.64 -3.08 -0.47
CA ALA A 85 6.99 -3.64 -0.52
C ALA A 85 7.86 -2.99 0.55
N GLN A 86 8.52 -3.81 1.36
CA GLN A 86 9.43 -3.36 2.42
C GLN A 86 10.87 -3.71 2.09
N PHE A 87 11.76 -2.74 2.32
CA PHE A 87 13.20 -2.84 2.09
C PHE A 87 13.96 -2.62 3.39
N ASP A 88 15.11 -3.28 3.52
CA ASP A 88 16.02 -3.03 4.61
C ASP A 88 16.81 -1.71 4.43
N ASN A 89 17.65 -1.37 5.41
CA ASN A 89 18.48 -0.17 5.38
C ASN A 89 19.47 -0.11 4.21
N ASN A 90 19.74 -1.24 3.54
CA ASN A 90 20.65 -1.36 2.41
C ASN A 90 19.92 -1.40 1.07
N GLY A 91 18.59 -1.29 1.06
CA GLY A 91 17.76 -1.32 -0.14
C GLY A 91 17.50 -2.73 -0.69
N GLN A 92 17.69 -3.78 0.12
CA GLN A 92 17.32 -5.14 -0.24
C GLN A 92 15.88 -5.40 0.17
N GLN A 93 15.10 -6.04 -0.69
CA GLN A 93 13.72 -6.39 -0.38
C GLN A 93 13.64 -7.37 0.79
N ARG A 94 12.85 -7.05 1.80
CA ARG A 94 12.49 -7.95 2.90
C ARG A 94 11.29 -8.81 2.53
N TRP A 95 10.23 -8.17 2.11
CA TRP A 95 9.01 -8.81 1.61
C TRP A 95 8.23 -7.84 0.71
N ALA A 96 7.34 -8.40 -0.09
CA ALA A 96 6.32 -7.65 -0.82
C ALA A 96 5.08 -8.50 -1.02
N THR A 97 3.91 -7.86 -1.09
CA THR A 97 2.62 -8.52 -1.25
C THR A 97 1.73 -7.73 -2.18
N TYR A 98 0.85 -8.41 -2.90
CA TYR A 98 -0.36 -7.78 -3.43
C TYR A 98 -1.38 -7.59 -2.31
N TYR A 99 -2.34 -6.71 -2.53
CA TYR A 99 -3.54 -6.60 -1.73
C TYR A 99 -4.68 -6.06 -2.58
N GLY A 100 -5.66 -6.89 -2.88
CA GLY A 100 -6.80 -6.54 -3.73
C GLY A 100 -7.70 -7.73 -4.01
N ASP A 101 -8.78 -7.48 -4.76
CA ASP A 101 -9.68 -8.47 -5.32
C ASP A 101 -9.96 -8.10 -6.79
N ILE A 102 -11.12 -8.40 -7.35
CA ILE A 102 -11.40 -8.30 -8.79
C ILE A 102 -11.53 -6.88 -9.36
N GLY A 103 -11.52 -5.84 -8.52
CA GLY A 103 -11.71 -4.44 -8.90
C GLY A 103 -10.40 -3.68 -9.18
N PHE A 104 -10.52 -2.36 -9.02
CA PHE A 104 -9.38 -1.46 -8.87
C PHE A 104 -9.13 -1.26 -7.38
N ASP A 105 -7.92 -1.53 -6.95
CA ASP A 105 -7.50 -1.41 -5.55
C ASP A 105 -6.24 -0.56 -5.50
N ILE A 106 -6.36 0.65 -4.97
CA ILE A 106 -5.32 1.67 -5.03
C ILE A 106 -4.81 2.01 -3.63
N GLY A 107 -3.53 1.79 -3.39
CA GLY A 107 -2.85 2.24 -2.18
C GLY A 107 -2.39 3.68 -2.33
N LEU A 108 -2.82 4.57 -1.43
CA LEU A 108 -2.46 5.99 -1.49
C LEU A 108 -1.50 6.40 -0.38
N GLN A 109 -1.66 5.89 0.84
CA GLN A 109 -0.84 6.28 1.98
C GLN A 109 -0.40 5.06 2.79
N VAL A 110 0.78 5.19 3.39
CA VAL A 110 1.33 4.24 4.36
C VAL A 110 2.02 4.98 5.50
N ALA A 111 1.78 4.54 6.73
CA ALA A 111 2.46 5.02 7.93
C ALA A 111 2.83 3.84 8.83
N ALA A 112 3.95 3.93 9.55
CA ALA A 112 4.36 2.95 10.55
C ALA A 112 3.88 3.40 11.94
N ASP A 113 3.31 2.47 12.73
CA ASP A 113 2.97 2.70 14.13
C ASP A 113 4.19 2.51 15.07
N ALA A 114 4.02 2.76 16.36
CA ALA A 114 5.08 2.62 17.36
C ALA A 114 5.58 1.16 17.53
N SER A 115 4.82 0.18 17.04
CA SER A 115 5.18 -1.24 17.02
C SER A 115 5.72 -1.71 15.67
N ASN A 116 6.04 -0.79 14.76
CA ASN A 116 6.49 -1.06 13.38
C ASN A 116 5.45 -1.77 12.49
N ASN A 117 4.17 -1.82 12.90
CA ASN A 117 3.13 -2.26 11.99
C ASN A 117 2.79 -1.14 11.00
N LEU A 118 2.29 -1.52 9.85
CA LEU A 118 1.99 -0.61 8.75
C LEU A 118 0.49 -0.38 8.67
N VAL A 119 0.09 0.87 8.74
CA VAL A 119 -1.29 1.30 8.46
C VAL A 119 -1.33 1.88 7.06
N ILE A 120 -2.31 1.48 6.27
CA ILE A 120 -2.47 1.90 4.89
C ILE A 120 -3.88 2.41 4.62
N SER A 121 -3.99 3.37 3.72
CA SER A 121 -5.26 3.86 3.21
C SER A 121 -5.22 4.09 1.70
N GLY A 122 -6.40 4.23 1.12
CA GLY A 122 -6.62 4.47 -0.29
C GLY A 122 -8.09 4.26 -0.62
N TRP A 123 -8.35 3.74 -1.80
CA TRP A 123 -9.70 3.42 -2.24
C TRP A 123 -9.74 2.08 -2.99
N THR A 124 -10.92 1.50 -3.03
CA THR A 124 -11.16 0.21 -3.67
C THR A 124 -12.52 0.20 -4.36
N SER A 125 -12.61 -0.48 -5.49
CA SER A 125 -13.87 -0.87 -6.12
C SER A 125 -14.20 -2.35 -5.92
N SER A 126 -13.40 -3.06 -5.15
CA SER A 126 -13.61 -4.46 -4.80
C SER A 126 -14.67 -4.61 -3.72
N VAL A 127 -15.75 -5.32 -4.01
CA VAL A 127 -16.94 -5.44 -3.14
C VAL A 127 -16.91 -6.65 -2.21
N SER A 128 -15.97 -7.57 -2.39
CA SER A 128 -15.87 -8.84 -1.65
C SER A 128 -14.43 -9.14 -1.23
N ASN A 129 -14.26 -10.02 -0.24
CA ASN A 129 -12.97 -10.53 0.25
C ASN A 129 -11.93 -9.49 0.69
N PHE A 130 -12.32 -8.23 0.80
CA PHE A 130 -11.42 -7.12 1.06
C PHE A 130 -11.25 -6.85 2.56
N THR A 131 -12.34 -6.84 3.33
CA THR A 131 -12.35 -6.54 4.76
C THR A 131 -12.13 -7.76 5.65
N THR A 132 -11.94 -7.54 6.94
CA THR A 132 -11.86 -8.60 7.96
C THR A 132 -13.17 -8.75 8.73
N ALA A 133 -13.42 -9.93 9.27
CA ALA A 133 -14.54 -10.17 10.16
C ALA A 133 -14.44 -9.25 11.40
N GLY A 134 -15.54 -8.62 11.79
CA GLY A 134 -15.60 -7.68 12.90
C GLY A 134 -15.06 -6.27 12.58
N ALA A 135 -14.79 -5.96 11.32
CA ALA A 135 -14.42 -4.61 10.88
C ALA A 135 -15.54 -3.60 11.17
N PHE A 136 -15.18 -2.33 11.34
CA PHE A 136 -16.13 -1.23 11.52
C PHE A 136 -17.20 -1.22 10.42
N GLN A 137 -16.78 -1.33 9.16
CA GLN A 137 -17.64 -1.47 7.99
C GLN A 137 -17.17 -2.66 7.15
N GLN A 138 -17.95 -3.75 7.17
CA GLN A 138 -17.58 -4.97 6.46
C GLN A 138 -18.06 -5.00 5.02
N ALA A 139 -19.15 -4.29 4.72
CA ALA A 139 -19.76 -4.26 3.41
C ALA A 139 -19.38 -2.99 2.65
N TYR A 140 -19.10 -3.14 1.37
CA TYR A 140 -19.02 -2.04 0.41
C TYR A 140 -20.36 -1.31 0.36
N SER A 141 -20.37 0.02 0.38
CA SER A 141 -21.60 0.79 0.59
C SER A 141 -22.21 1.36 -0.69
N GLY A 142 -21.45 1.52 -1.74
CA GLY A 142 -21.97 2.01 -3.02
C GLY A 142 -20.98 2.87 -3.80
N GLY A 143 -21.47 3.51 -4.87
CA GLY A 143 -20.61 4.26 -5.77
C GLY A 143 -19.70 3.38 -6.62
N THR A 144 -18.61 3.95 -7.10
CA THR A 144 -17.55 3.25 -7.84
C THR A 144 -16.32 2.97 -6.99
N SER A 145 -16.19 3.63 -5.82
CA SER A 145 -15.06 3.46 -4.89
C SER A 145 -15.45 3.80 -3.45
N ASP A 146 -15.07 2.94 -2.51
CA ASP A 146 -15.08 3.26 -1.08
C ASP A 146 -13.62 3.44 -0.61
N ALA A 147 -13.39 4.37 0.31
CA ALA A 147 -12.14 4.43 1.04
C ALA A 147 -11.97 3.16 1.89
N TYR A 148 -10.74 2.79 2.16
CA TYR A 148 -10.43 1.70 3.08
C TYR A 148 -9.31 2.12 4.04
N LEU A 149 -9.26 1.41 5.16
CA LEU A 149 -8.19 1.47 6.14
C LEU A 149 -7.78 0.04 6.50
N ALA A 150 -6.51 -0.27 6.40
CA ALA A 150 -5.99 -1.60 6.74
C ALA A 150 -4.70 -1.52 7.54
N LYS A 151 -4.45 -2.55 8.35
CA LYS A 151 -3.23 -2.71 9.13
C LYS A 151 -2.55 -4.04 8.81
N PHE A 152 -1.24 -3.95 8.58
CA PHE A 152 -0.36 -5.08 8.35
C PHE A 152 0.70 -5.15 9.47
N SER A 153 1.12 -6.35 9.83
CA SER A 153 2.27 -6.51 10.71
C SER A 153 3.57 -6.09 10.00
N GLN A 154 4.63 -5.87 10.76
CA GLN A 154 5.97 -5.61 10.24
C GLN A 154 6.48 -6.68 9.26
N ASP A 155 5.93 -7.89 9.28
CA ASP A 155 6.28 -9.01 8.41
C ASP A 155 5.32 -9.16 7.22
N GLY A 156 4.41 -8.20 7.00
CA GLY A 156 3.52 -8.15 5.85
C GLY A 156 2.25 -9.00 5.97
N ALA A 157 1.90 -9.52 7.16
CA ALA A 157 0.63 -10.20 7.37
C ALA A 157 -0.50 -9.18 7.65
N ARG A 158 -1.64 -9.31 6.97
CA ARG A 158 -2.80 -8.45 7.23
C ARG A 158 -3.38 -8.75 8.63
N MET A 159 -3.46 -7.74 9.47
CA MET A 159 -4.07 -7.82 10.80
C MET A 159 -5.57 -7.53 10.75
N TRP A 160 -5.96 -6.44 10.12
CA TRP A 160 -7.36 -6.07 9.90
C TRP A 160 -7.52 -5.13 8.71
N CYS A 161 -8.74 -5.05 8.19
CA CYS A 161 -9.15 -4.08 7.17
C CYS A 161 -10.63 -3.75 7.32
N THR A 162 -10.97 -2.49 7.10
CA THR A 162 -12.33 -1.97 7.07
C THR A 162 -12.54 -1.08 5.84
N PHE A 163 -13.74 -1.08 5.28
CA PHE A 163 -14.18 0.02 4.44
C PHE A 163 -14.47 1.26 5.28
N TYR A 164 -14.50 2.40 4.63
CA TYR A 164 -15.02 3.66 5.14
C TYR A 164 -15.66 4.42 3.98
N GLY A 165 -16.94 4.17 3.74
CA GLY A 165 -17.64 4.70 2.59
C GLY A 165 -19.14 4.81 2.80
N GLY A 166 -19.79 5.56 1.91
CA GLY A 166 -21.21 5.79 1.87
C GLY A 166 -21.83 5.31 0.55
N SER A 167 -22.88 6.00 0.09
CA SER A 167 -23.65 5.57 -1.10
C SER A 167 -23.04 6.00 -2.44
N ILE A 168 -21.97 6.81 -2.41
CA ILE A 168 -21.24 7.31 -3.59
C ILE A 168 -19.75 7.11 -3.31
N ASP A 169 -18.86 7.88 -3.91
CA ASP A 169 -17.42 7.64 -3.88
C ASP A 169 -16.73 8.30 -2.69
N GLU A 170 -15.83 7.56 -2.05
CA GLU A 170 -14.92 8.04 -1.01
C GLU A 170 -13.48 7.59 -1.29
N TYR A 171 -12.52 8.43 -0.84
CA TYR A 171 -11.09 8.20 -1.03
C TYR A 171 -10.33 8.48 0.26
N GLY A 172 -9.42 7.59 0.64
CA GLY A 172 -8.54 7.75 1.81
C GLY A 172 -7.20 8.37 1.42
N ASP A 173 -7.19 9.66 1.03
CA ASP A 173 -6.04 10.33 0.40
C ASP A 173 -4.93 10.71 1.39
N ALA A 174 -5.27 10.90 2.67
CA ALA A 174 -4.34 11.27 3.71
C ALA A 174 -4.46 10.34 4.91
N LEU A 175 -3.32 10.00 5.51
CA LEU A 175 -3.21 9.13 6.66
C LEU A 175 -2.13 9.65 7.59
N ILE A 176 -2.43 9.73 8.88
CA ILE A 176 -1.43 9.94 9.93
C ILE A 176 -1.73 9.04 11.12
N ILE A 177 -0.68 8.72 11.86
CA ILE A 177 -0.77 8.05 13.17
C ILE A 177 -0.43 9.08 14.24
N GLY A 178 -1.36 9.30 15.16
CA GLY A 178 -1.21 10.22 16.29
C GLY A 178 -0.47 9.59 17.47
N ALA A 179 -0.33 10.37 18.54
CA ALA A 179 0.09 9.84 19.83
C ALA A 179 -0.90 8.75 20.28
N ASN A 180 -0.47 7.74 20.97
CA ASN A 180 -1.28 6.57 21.39
C ASN A 180 -1.76 5.66 20.25
N ASP A 181 -1.11 5.73 19.08
CA ASP A 181 -1.45 4.94 17.88
C ASP A 181 -2.88 5.18 17.34
N ASP A 182 -3.50 6.32 17.68
CA ASP A 182 -4.75 6.75 17.05
C ASP A 182 -4.53 7.00 15.56
N ILE A 183 -5.43 6.48 14.71
CA ILE A 183 -5.32 6.57 13.26
C ILE A 183 -6.31 7.60 12.74
N TYR A 184 -5.83 8.53 11.93
CA TYR A 184 -6.64 9.54 11.28
C TYR A 184 -6.51 9.39 9.77
N ILE A 185 -7.65 9.34 9.07
CA ILE A 185 -7.73 9.39 7.62
C ILE A 185 -8.55 10.60 7.17
N ALA A 186 -8.24 11.14 6.02
CA ALA A 186 -8.99 12.21 5.38
C ALA A 186 -8.96 12.08 3.86
N GLY A 187 -10.01 12.56 3.22
CA GLY A 187 -10.10 12.56 1.76
C GLY A 187 -11.44 13.06 1.26
N PRO A 188 -11.62 13.12 -0.05
CA PRO A 188 -12.90 13.47 -0.68
C PRO A 188 -14.00 12.48 -0.32
N CYS A 189 -15.20 13.01 -0.16
CA CYS A 189 -16.41 12.24 0.08
C CYS A 189 -17.54 12.84 -0.78
N ASN A 190 -18.13 12.03 -1.64
CA ASN A 190 -19.26 12.42 -2.48
C ASN A 190 -20.61 11.99 -1.87
N SER A 191 -20.60 11.14 -0.88
CA SER A 191 -21.81 10.65 -0.22
C SER A 191 -22.47 11.73 0.62
N PRO A 192 -23.77 12.00 0.44
CA PRO A 192 -24.50 12.97 1.26
C PRO A 192 -24.79 12.43 2.68
N ASN A 193 -24.74 11.11 2.86
CA ASN A 193 -25.04 10.41 4.10
C ASN A 193 -24.20 9.12 4.18
N GLY A 194 -24.13 8.52 5.38
CA GLY A 194 -23.56 7.18 5.56
C GLY A 194 -22.15 7.13 6.16
N LEU A 195 -21.49 8.29 6.32
CA LEU A 195 -20.19 8.37 7.02
C LEU A 195 -20.32 8.70 8.52
N THR A 196 -21.54 8.93 8.99
CA THR A 196 -21.81 9.23 10.42
C THR A 196 -22.35 7.99 11.13
N THR A 197 -21.83 7.71 12.32
CA THR A 197 -22.36 6.72 13.27
C THR A 197 -23.68 7.17 13.87
#